data_6dd40bed041cafaa04114a027cceb2bb
#
_entry.id   6dd40bed041cafaa04114a027cceb2bb
#
_cell.length_a   1.000
_cell.length_b   1.000
_cell.length_c   1.000
_cell.angle_alpha   90.00
_cell.angle_beta   90.00
_cell.angle_gamma   90.00
#
_symmetry.space_group_name_H-M   'P 1'
#
loop_
_entity.id
_entity.type
_entity.pdbx_description
1 polymer ?
#
loop_
_entity_poly.entity_id
_entity_poly.type
_entity_poly.pdbx_seq_one_letter_code
_entity_poly.pdbx_strand_id
1 'polypeptide(L)'
;MLVSVSFQVAYAQTVAPGDWPHFNRDPGSSRYSPLDQITVDNVDSLRLAWSYPPADGTSGDEAPEADKAPPNALPAKLAEVLQELNISIGGVVGIKAVPVVVDGVMYFPAGNFVAAVDAATGKEIWRYTLAGEEQASQYGVNYWPGSREVAPRIVFTSGRKLIALDAATGRPALGFGKGGIINMGVKWGGVPVVFRDVLAVGSNVIETPQDPEAPGDTR
;
A
#
# COMPACT_ATOMS: atom_id res chain seq x y z
N MET A 1 45.67 -2.03 -24.49
CA MET A 1 44.69 -1.49 -23.52
C MET A 1 43.49 -2.43 -23.57
N LEU A 2 43.39 -3.34 -22.57
CA LEU A 2 42.29 -4.30 -22.48
C LEU A 2 41.21 -3.62 -21.67
N VAL A 3 40.04 -3.36 -22.31
CA VAL A 3 38.84 -2.89 -21.64
C VAL A 3 38.07 -4.13 -21.15
N SER A 4 38.11 -4.39 -19.85
CA SER A 4 37.29 -5.42 -19.22
C SER A 4 35.87 -4.88 -19.04
N VAL A 5 34.92 -5.38 -19.82
CA VAL A 5 33.50 -5.11 -19.63
C VAL A 5 32.95 -6.16 -18.68
N SER A 6 32.77 -5.77 -17.42
CA SER A 6 32.09 -6.63 -16.43
C SER A 6 30.59 -6.57 -16.68
N PHE A 7 30.03 -7.64 -17.25
CA PHE A 7 28.57 -7.84 -17.25
C PHE A 7 28.14 -8.19 -15.82
N GLN A 8 27.54 -7.24 -15.12
CA GLN A 8 26.80 -7.57 -13.91
C GLN A 8 25.49 -8.24 -14.33
N VAL A 9 25.43 -9.54 -14.10
CA VAL A 9 24.18 -10.29 -14.21
C VAL A 9 23.26 -9.71 -13.13
N ALA A 10 22.19 -9.05 -13.55
CA ALA A 10 21.14 -8.63 -12.65
C ALA A 10 20.48 -9.91 -12.10
N TYR A 11 20.82 -10.29 -10.88
CA TYR A 11 20.09 -11.32 -10.17
C TYR A 11 18.67 -10.80 -9.98
N ALA A 12 17.71 -11.40 -10.67
CA ALA A 12 16.31 -11.25 -10.33
C ALA A 12 16.17 -11.64 -8.87
N GLN A 13 15.69 -10.75 -8.02
CA GLN A 13 15.34 -11.12 -6.65
C GLN A 13 14.25 -12.18 -6.75
N THR A 14 14.59 -13.41 -6.41
CA THR A 14 13.61 -14.51 -6.36
C THR A 14 12.69 -14.23 -5.18
N VAL A 15 11.42 -13.95 -5.48
CA VAL A 15 10.37 -13.78 -4.47
C VAL A 15 9.96 -15.18 -3.99
N ALA A 16 9.90 -15.39 -2.68
CA ALA A 16 9.42 -16.65 -2.12
C ALA A 16 7.97 -16.94 -2.58
N PRO A 17 7.56 -18.22 -2.74
CA PRO A 17 6.25 -18.57 -3.29
C PRO A 17 5.07 -17.87 -2.63
N GLY A 18 5.08 -17.74 -1.29
CA GLY A 18 4.02 -17.09 -0.51
C GLY A 18 4.14 -15.57 -0.40
N ASP A 19 5.23 -14.99 -0.86
CA ASP A 19 5.51 -13.58 -0.69
C ASP A 19 4.97 -12.71 -1.82
N TRP A 20 4.61 -11.48 -1.46
CA TRP A 20 4.16 -10.41 -2.34
C TRP A 20 4.80 -9.08 -1.91
N PRO A 21 6.14 -8.92 -2.03
CA PRO A 21 6.88 -7.81 -1.42
C PRO A 21 6.69 -6.45 -2.10
N HIS A 22 6.11 -6.42 -3.30
CA HIS A 22 5.90 -5.21 -4.09
C HIS A 22 4.47 -5.12 -4.58
N PHE A 23 4.02 -3.93 -4.96
CA PHE A 23 2.68 -3.65 -5.49
C PHE A 23 2.25 -4.64 -6.59
N ASN A 24 3.16 -5.03 -7.48
CA ASN A 24 2.93 -6.01 -8.53
C ASN A 24 3.70 -7.32 -8.32
N ARG A 25 3.96 -7.70 -7.07
CA ARG A 25 4.72 -8.85 -6.61
C ARG A 25 6.24 -8.72 -6.77
N ASP A 26 6.74 -8.40 -7.92
CA ASP A 26 8.16 -8.32 -8.22
C ASP A 26 8.49 -7.10 -9.10
N PRO A 27 9.78 -6.71 -9.24
CA PRO A 27 10.18 -5.58 -10.07
C PRO A 27 9.82 -5.74 -11.56
N GLY A 28 9.59 -6.95 -12.03
CA GLY A 28 9.12 -7.25 -13.37
C GLY A 28 7.61 -7.09 -13.54
N SER A 29 6.89 -6.78 -12.46
CA SER A 29 5.42 -6.61 -12.45
C SER A 29 4.68 -7.86 -12.94
N SER A 30 5.15 -9.05 -12.59
CA SER A 30 4.61 -10.33 -13.09
C SER A 30 3.16 -10.56 -12.65
N ARG A 31 2.76 -10.07 -11.46
CA ARG A 31 1.44 -10.28 -10.84
C ARG A 31 1.05 -11.76 -10.77
N TYR A 32 2.01 -12.63 -10.79
CA TYR A 32 1.81 -14.08 -10.81
C TYR A 32 2.18 -14.68 -9.45
N SER A 33 1.27 -15.45 -8.86
CA SER A 33 1.53 -16.29 -7.69
C SER A 33 1.72 -17.73 -8.13
N PRO A 34 2.78 -18.41 -7.72
CA PRO A 34 2.96 -19.85 -7.99
C PRO A 34 2.17 -20.74 -7.02
N LEU A 35 1.37 -20.16 -6.12
CA LEU A 35 0.51 -20.93 -5.22
C LEU A 35 -0.63 -21.55 -6.01
N ASP A 36 -0.91 -22.83 -5.74
CA ASP A 36 -1.86 -23.67 -6.46
C ASP A 36 -2.90 -24.35 -5.55
N GLN A 37 -2.95 -23.94 -4.27
CA GLN A 37 -3.89 -24.51 -3.30
C GLN A 37 -5.36 -24.21 -3.63
N ILE A 38 -5.64 -23.10 -4.32
CA ILE A 38 -7.00 -22.74 -4.76
C ILE A 38 -7.17 -23.19 -6.20
N THR A 39 -8.14 -24.05 -6.42
CA THR A 39 -8.44 -24.66 -7.71
C THR A 39 -9.92 -24.46 -8.06
N VAL A 40 -10.31 -24.77 -9.29
CA VAL A 40 -11.72 -24.75 -9.70
C VAL A 40 -12.57 -25.74 -8.89
N ASP A 41 -11.98 -26.78 -8.34
CA ASP A 41 -12.69 -27.82 -7.58
C ASP A 41 -12.92 -27.45 -6.11
N ASN A 42 -12.20 -26.47 -5.57
CA ASN A 42 -12.29 -26.09 -4.15
C ASN A 42 -12.60 -24.61 -3.90
N VAL A 43 -12.67 -23.77 -4.93
CA VAL A 43 -12.92 -22.31 -4.78
C VAL A 43 -14.25 -22.05 -4.06
N ASP A 44 -15.29 -22.83 -4.30
CA ASP A 44 -16.60 -22.68 -3.66
C ASP A 44 -16.59 -23.03 -2.17
N SER A 45 -15.54 -23.72 -1.69
CA SER A 45 -15.35 -24.09 -0.29
C SER A 45 -14.62 -23.04 0.53
N LEU A 46 -14.15 -21.96 -0.08
CA LEU A 46 -13.46 -20.86 0.62
C LEU A 46 -14.35 -20.28 1.71
N ARG A 47 -13.74 -19.93 2.82
CA ARG A 47 -14.38 -19.28 3.96
C ARG A 47 -13.56 -18.07 4.37
N LEU A 48 -14.23 -17.04 4.89
CA LEU A 48 -13.57 -15.90 5.49
C LEU A 48 -12.69 -16.37 6.66
N ALA A 49 -11.38 -16.14 6.57
CA ALA A 49 -10.45 -16.51 7.61
C ALA A 49 -10.45 -15.47 8.75
N TRP A 50 -10.41 -14.21 8.38
CA TRP A 50 -10.42 -13.09 9.32
C TRP A 50 -10.81 -11.80 8.58
N SER A 51 -11.21 -10.78 9.36
CA SER A 51 -11.38 -9.41 8.89
C SER A 51 -10.59 -8.46 9.79
N TYR A 52 -10.13 -7.35 9.22
CA TYR A 52 -9.43 -6.31 9.98
C TYR A 52 -10.35 -5.09 10.12
N PRO A 53 -10.59 -4.58 11.34
CA PRO A 53 -11.53 -3.49 11.55
C PRO A 53 -11.03 -2.21 10.88
N PRO A 54 -11.92 -1.38 10.29
CA PRO A 54 -11.57 -0.09 9.74
C PRO A 54 -11.07 0.88 10.83
N ALA A 55 -10.40 1.97 10.40
CA ALA A 55 -9.77 2.95 11.28
C ALA A 55 -10.73 3.65 12.26
N ASP A 56 -11.98 3.76 11.90
CA ASP A 56 -13.05 4.45 12.66
C ASP A 56 -13.80 3.56 13.65
N GLY A 57 -13.38 2.30 13.79
CA GLY A 57 -14.02 1.35 14.71
C GLY A 57 -15.42 0.89 14.28
N THR A 58 -15.87 1.26 13.09
CA THR A 58 -17.09 0.68 12.52
C THR A 58 -16.79 -0.76 12.12
N SER A 59 -17.23 -1.70 12.94
CA SER A 59 -17.18 -3.12 12.58
C SER A 59 -18.01 -3.33 11.31
N GLY A 60 -17.41 -3.94 10.28
CA GLY A 60 -18.06 -4.17 8.99
C GLY A 60 -19.24 -5.17 9.01
N ASP A 61 -19.74 -5.50 10.20
CA ASP A 61 -20.86 -6.44 10.40
C ASP A 61 -22.23 -5.78 10.49
N GLU A 62 -22.31 -4.44 10.59
CA GLU A 62 -23.58 -3.73 10.47
C GLU A 62 -23.66 -3.06 9.10
N ALA A 63 -24.59 -3.54 8.27
CA ALA A 63 -25.05 -2.80 7.10
C ALA A 63 -25.49 -1.40 7.60
N PRO A 64 -25.05 -0.29 6.95
CA PRO A 64 -25.43 1.04 7.39
C PRO A 64 -26.95 1.14 7.44
N GLU A 65 -27.51 1.52 8.59
CA GLU A 65 -28.92 1.84 8.71
C GLU A 65 -29.29 2.87 7.62
N ALA A 66 -30.29 2.52 6.83
CA ALA A 66 -30.71 3.29 5.64
C ALA A 66 -31.06 4.77 5.93
N ASP A 67 -31.24 5.14 7.20
CA ASP A 67 -31.61 6.49 7.63
C ASP A 67 -30.42 7.44 7.92
N LYS A 68 -29.19 6.96 7.81
CA LYS A 68 -27.97 7.79 7.98
C LYS A 68 -27.11 7.82 6.73
N ALA A 69 -27.74 7.95 5.57
CA ALA A 69 -27.00 8.10 4.32
C ALA A 69 -26.16 9.41 4.35
N PRO A 70 -24.84 9.34 4.03
CA PRO A 70 -24.02 10.53 3.92
C PRO A 70 -24.58 11.46 2.82
N PRO A 71 -24.28 12.77 2.86
CA PRO A 71 -24.84 13.77 1.93
C PRO A 71 -24.56 13.51 0.44
N ASN A 72 -23.74 12.51 0.11
CA ASN A 72 -23.44 12.03 -1.24
C ASN A 72 -24.01 10.63 -1.50
N ALA A 73 -25.04 10.22 -0.78
CA ALA A 73 -25.69 8.93 -1.01
C ALA A 73 -26.23 8.85 -2.45
N LEU A 74 -25.98 7.72 -3.10
CA LEU A 74 -26.51 7.44 -4.43
C LEU A 74 -28.05 7.45 -4.40
N PRO A 75 -28.70 7.94 -5.47
CA PRO A 75 -30.16 7.80 -5.59
C PRO A 75 -30.61 6.36 -5.36
N ALA A 76 -31.63 6.16 -4.55
CA ALA A 76 -32.11 4.83 -4.13
C ALA A 76 -32.28 3.84 -5.30
N LYS A 77 -32.76 4.31 -6.44
CA LYS A 77 -32.93 3.51 -7.65
C LYS A 77 -31.60 3.04 -8.27
N LEU A 78 -30.53 3.81 -8.12
CA LEU A 78 -29.20 3.43 -8.58
C LEU A 78 -28.58 2.42 -7.60
N ALA A 79 -28.83 2.60 -6.31
CA ALA A 79 -28.37 1.66 -5.28
C ALA A 79 -29.02 0.27 -5.48
N GLU A 80 -30.30 0.22 -5.85
CA GLU A 80 -31.05 -1.02 -6.15
C GLU A 80 -30.46 -1.76 -7.37
N VAL A 81 -30.20 -1.04 -8.46
CA VAL A 81 -29.57 -1.62 -9.67
C VAL A 81 -28.16 -2.14 -9.39
N LEU A 82 -27.41 -1.44 -8.58
CA LEU A 82 -26.06 -1.84 -8.21
C LEU A 82 -26.07 -3.09 -7.31
N GLN A 83 -27.06 -3.20 -6.45
CA GLN A 83 -27.26 -4.38 -5.62
C GLN A 83 -27.67 -5.60 -6.45
N GLU A 84 -28.56 -5.43 -7.44
CA GLU A 84 -28.91 -6.50 -8.39
C GLU A 84 -27.72 -6.97 -9.23
N LEU A 85 -26.82 -6.04 -9.58
CA LEU A 85 -25.59 -6.35 -10.32
C LEU A 85 -24.43 -6.81 -9.43
N ASN A 86 -24.66 -6.95 -8.13
CA ASN A 86 -23.64 -7.25 -7.12
C ASN A 86 -22.43 -6.29 -7.18
N ILE A 87 -22.69 -5.04 -7.59
CA ILE A 87 -21.69 -3.97 -7.66
C ILE A 87 -21.80 -3.13 -6.37
N SER A 88 -20.92 -3.34 -5.42
CA SER A 88 -20.84 -2.52 -4.21
C SER A 88 -20.20 -1.17 -4.54
N ILE A 89 -21.00 -0.14 -4.75
CA ILE A 89 -20.55 1.27 -4.70
C ILE A 89 -20.98 1.82 -3.32
N GLY A 90 -20.61 1.15 -2.29
CA GLY A 90 -20.85 1.62 -0.94
C GLY A 90 -19.85 2.73 -0.60
N GLY A 91 -20.28 3.71 0.18
CA GLY A 91 -19.46 4.79 0.75
C GLY A 91 -18.38 4.32 1.72
N VAL A 92 -17.91 3.11 1.56
CA VAL A 92 -16.63 2.69 2.07
C VAL A 92 -15.62 3.52 1.30
N VAL A 93 -14.88 4.36 1.96
CA VAL A 93 -13.60 4.86 1.46
C VAL A 93 -12.79 3.61 1.16
N GLY A 94 -13.00 3.07 -0.05
CA GLY A 94 -12.52 1.75 -0.41
C GLY A 94 -11.02 1.75 -0.27
N ILE A 95 -10.48 0.90 0.58
CA ILE A 95 -9.05 0.61 0.62
C ILE A 95 -8.71 0.12 -0.79
N LYS A 96 -8.14 1.00 -1.60
CA LYS A 96 -7.63 0.65 -2.93
C LYS A 96 -6.23 0.05 -2.83
N ALA A 97 -5.73 -0.07 -1.61
CA ALA A 97 -4.39 -0.49 -1.33
C ALA A 97 -4.22 -1.99 -1.65
N VAL A 98 -3.18 -2.27 -2.41
CA VAL A 98 -2.67 -3.63 -2.53
C VAL A 98 -1.74 -3.87 -1.33
N PRO A 99 -2.03 -4.86 -0.46
CA PRO A 99 -1.14 -5.20 0.63
C PRO A 99 0.14 -5.83 0.09
N VAL A 100 1.24 -5.68 0.82
CA VAL A 100 2.45 -6.46 0.60
C VAL A 100 2.57 -7.52 1.68
N VAL A 101 3.08 -8.70 1.31
CA VAL A 101 3.25 -9.84 2.23
C VAL A 101 4.69 -10.33 2.13
N VAL A 102 5.36 -10.41 3.28
CA VAL A 102 6.74 -10.91 3.36
C VAL A 102 6.87 -11.73 4.64
N ASP A 103 7.40 -12.95 4.52
CA ASP A 103 7.63 -13.86 5.65
C ASP A 103 6.38 -14.04 6.55
N GLY A 104 5.19 -14.13 5.93
CA GLY A 104 3.92 -14.30 6.65
C GLY A 104 3.38 -13.03 7.33
N VAL A 105 4.03 -11.89 7.18
CA VAL A 105 3.54 -10.60 7.67
C VAL A 105 2.94 -9.80 6.52
N MET A 106 1.69 -9.35 6.70
CA MET A 106 0.99 -8.51 5.74
C MET A 106 1.05 -7.05 6.20
N TYR A 107 1.43 -6.15 5.28
CA TYR A 107 1.51 -4.71 5.51
C TYR A 107 0.56 -3.98 4.58
N PHE A 108 -0.22 -3.06 5.12
CA PHE A 108 -1.17 -2.26 4.34
C PHE A 108 -1.45 -0.91 4.98
N PRO A 109 -1.76 0.13 4.17
CA PRO A 109 -2.25 1.40 4.68
C PRO A 109 -3.79 1.36 4.77
N ALA A 110 -4.34 2.05 5.78
CA ALA A 110 -5.78 2.24 5.91
C ALA A 110 -6.06 3.61 6.55
N GLY A 111 -6.57 4.55 5.76
CA GLY A 111 -6.84 5.90 6.23
C GLY A 111 -5.57 6.59 6.78
N ASN A 112 -5.57 6.94 8.05
CA ASN A 112 -4.48 7.64 8.71
C ASN A 112 -3.44 6.72 9.37
N PHE A 113 -3.39 5.43 9.04
CA PHE A 113 -2.39 4.52 9.59
C PHE A 113 -1.82 3.55 8.55
N VAL A 114 -0.71 2.94 8.92
CA VAL A 114 -0.16 1.73 8.30
C VAL A 114 -0.08 0.65 9.36
N ALA A 115 -0.52 -0.56 9.03
CA ALA A 115 -0.49 -1.70 9.94
C ALA A 115 0.33 -2.86 9.38
N ALA A 116 0.87 -3.66 10.29
CA ALA A 116 1.39 -4.99 10.04
C ALA A 116 0.56 -6.00 10.82
N VAL A 117 0.13 -7.06 10.15
CA VAL A 117 -0.62 -8.14 10.75
C VAL A 117 -0.01 -9.49 10.37
N ASP A 118 -0.21 -10.49 11.20
CA ASP A 118 0.02 -11.87 10.81
C ASP A 118 -0.95 -12.24 9.69
N ALA A 119 -0.43 -12.62 8.53
CA ALA A 119 -1.23 -12.83 7.32
C ALA A 119 -2.20 -14.02 7.44
N ALA A 120 -1.90 -14.99 8.28
CA ALA A 120 -2.76 -16.17 8.48
C ALA A 120 -3.93 -15.89 9.43
N THR A 121 -3.74 -15.02 10.43
CA THR A 121 -4.70 -14.84 11.53
C THR A 121 -5.32 -13.45 11.59
N GLY A 122 -4.77 -12.46 10.85
CA GLY A 122 -5.18 -11.06 10.93
C GLY A 122 -4.79 -10.35 12.23
N LYS A 123 -4.03 -11.03 13.12
CA LYS A 123 -3.61 -10.44 14.39
C LYS A 123 -2.63 -9.30 14.16
N GLU A 124 -2.93 -8.12 14.73
CA GLU A 124 -2.06 -6.95 14.62
C GLU A 124 -0.72 -7.20 15.33
N ILE A 125 0.37 -6.92 14.60
CA ILE A 125 1.74 -6.96 15.11
C ILE A 125 2.13 -5.55 15.54
N TRP A 126 1.88 -4.56 14.68
CA TRP A 126 2.06 -3.16 14.99
C TRP A 126 1.18 -2.26 14.12
N ARG A 127 0.97 -1.05 14.60
CA ARG A 127 0.28 0.04 13.88
C ARG A 127 1.06 1.33 14.03
N TYR A 128 1.27 2.03 12.93
CA TYR A 128 1.82 3.37 12.89
C TYR A 128 0.73 4.34 12.45
N THR A 129 0.34 5.25 13.34
CA THR A 129 -0.69 6.25 13.07
C THR A 129 -0.04 7.58 12.69
N LEU A 130 -0.49 8.17 11.60
CA LEU A 130 -0.10 9.49 11.15
C LEU A 130 -0.73 10.58 12.04
N ALA A 131 -0.06 11.72 12.15
CA ALA A 131 -0.52 12.82 12.99
C ALA A 131 -1.64 13.63 12.32
N GLY A 132 -2.60 14.07 13.11
CA GLY A 132 -3.67 14.96 12.65
C GLY A 132 -4.52 14.34 11.53
N GLU A 133 -4.76 15.10 10.48
CA GLU A 133 -5.58 14.68 9.32
C GLU A 133 -4.77 14.04 8.19
N GLU A 134 -3.50 13.70 8.45
CA GLU A 134 -2.66 13.07 7.44
C GLU A 134 -3.18 11.68 7.10
N GLN A 135 -3.15 11.35 5.80
CA GLN A 135 -3.57 10.05 5.29
C GLN A 135 -2.39 9.33 4.65
N ALA A 136 -2.28 8.04 4.88
CA ALA A 136 -1.36 7.19 4.15
C ALA A 136 -1.80 7.05 2.69
N SER A 137 -0.87 6.67 1.81
CA SER A 137 -1.21 6.39 0.41
C SER A 137 -2.35 5.36 0.32
N GLN A 138 -3.42 5.72 -0.37
CA GLN A 138 -4.56 4.83 -0.59
C GLN A 138 -4.28 3.65 -1.52
N TYR A 139 -3.11 3.62 -2.19
CA TYR A 139 -2.78 2.58 -3.17
C TYR A 139 -1.88 1.48 -2.61
N GLY A 140 -1.23 1.69 -1.48
CA GLY A 140 -0.40 0.68 -0.85
C GLY A 140 0.89 1.20 -0.25
N VAL A 141 1.68 0.26 0.20
CA VAL A 141 3.04 0.44 0.71
C VAL A 141 4.00 -0.40 -0.13
N ASN A 142 5.31 -0.20 0.03
CA ASN A 142 6.31 -1.10 -0.55
C ASN A 142 7.28 -1.57 0.52
N TYR A 143 7.84 -2.75 0.31
CA TYR A 143 8.82 -3.37 1.19
C TYR A 143 10.22 -3.22 0.60
N TRP A 144 11.16 -2.75 1.42
CA TRP A 144 12.59 -2.78 1.13
C TRP A 144 13.27 -3.80 2.04
N PRO A 145 13.96 -4.80 1.50
CA PRO A 145 14.48 -5.92 2.29
C PRO A 145 15.67 -5.55 3.20
N GLY A 146 16.10 -4.30 3.16
CA GLY A 146 17.25 -3.89 3.93
C GLY A 146 18.58 -4.20 3.21
N SER A 147 19.64 -4.08 3.97
CA SER A 147 21.00 -4.42 3.58
C SER A 147 21.69 -5.20 4.71
N ARG A 148 23.01 -5.45 4.59
CA ARG A 148 23.77 -6.06 5.69
C ARG A 148 23.78 -5.22 6.97
N GLU A 149 23.65 -3.90 6.84
CA GLU A 149 23.77 -2.93 7.93
C GLU A 149 22.46 -2.26 8.30
N VAL A 150 21.44 -2.38 7.45
CA VAL A 150 20.18 -1.67 7.61
C VAL A 150 19.02 -2.66 7.60
N ALA A 151 18.22 -2.63 8.65
CA ALA A 151 17.01 -3.47 8.79
C ALA A 151 16.00 -3.22 7.66
N PRO A 152 15.13 -4.21 7.34
CA PRO A 152 14.04 -4.06 6.39
C PRO A 152 13.10 -2.91 6.73
N ARG A 153 12.53 -2.29 5.71
CA ARG A 153 11.66 -1.10 5.87
C ARG A 153 10.37 -1.23 5.07
N ILE A 154 9.32 -0.68 5.64
CA ILE A 154 8.08 -0.36 4.92
C ILE A 154 8.16 1.10 4.50
N VAL A 155 7.97 1.37 3.21
CA VAL A 155 8.01 2.73 2.65
C VAL A 155 6.66 3.07 2.01
N PHE A 156 6.20 4.27 2.28
CA PHE A 156 4.92 4.78 1.76
C PHE A 156 4.93 6.30 1.70
N THR A 157 3.92 6.86 1.06
CA THR A 157 3.74 8.31 0.94
C THR A 157 2.56 8.81 1.76
N SER A 158 2.67 10.05 2.23
CA SER A 158 1.59 10.81 2.83
C SER A 158 1.73 12.27 2.38
N GLY A 159 0.88 12.71 1.47
CA GLY A 159 0.96 14.05 0.89
C GLY A 159 2.32 14.32 0.23
N ARG A 160 3.12 15.20 0.83
CA ARG A 160 4.49 15.54 0.37
C ARG A 160 5.59 14.75 1.09
N LYS A 161 5.22 13.81 1.94
CA LYS A 161 6.16 13.02 2.75
C LYS A 161 6.37 11.63 2.16
N LEU A 162 7.61 11.22 2.07
CA LEU A 162 8.03 9.85 1.91
C LEU A 162 8.46 9.35 3.29
N ILE A 163 7.81 8.31 3.78
CA ILE A 163 7.97 7.80 5.13
C ILE A 163 8.51 6.39 5.07
N ALA A 164 9.50 6.10 5.90
CA ALA A 164 10.03 4.76 6.09
C ALA A 164 9.90 4.32 7.55
N LEU A 165 9.34 3.15 7.74
CA LEU A 165 9.22 2.49 9.04
C LEU A 165 10.11 1.24 9.06
N ASP A 166 10.66 0.91 10.21
CA ASP A 166 11.24 -0.41 10.46
C ASP A 166 10.15 -1.47 10.30
N ALA A 167 10.37 -2.46 9.44
CA ALA A 167 9.34 -3.43 9.08
C ALA A 167 8.92 -4.33 10.26
N ALA A 168 9.83 -4.61 11.19
CA ALA A 168 9.53 -5.48 12.33
C ALA A 168 8.76 -4.75 13.44
N THR A 169 8.95 -3.44 13.58
CA THR A 169 8.47 -2.70 14.76
C THR A 169 7.49 -1.58 14.46
N GLY A 170 7.36 -1.17 13.20
CA GLY A 170 6.53 -0.02 12.80
C GLY A 170 7.06 1.34 13.26
N ARG A 171 8.24 1.39 13.86
CA ARG A 171 8.86 2.65 14.29
C ARG A 171 9.49 3.39 13.11
N PRO A 172 9.53 4.73 13.13
CA PRO A 172 10.24 5.49 12.11
C PRO A 172 11.68 5.00 11.93
N ALA A 173 12.07 4.70 10.70
CA ALA A 173 13.39 4.15 10.38
C ALA A 173 14.47 5.22 10.57
N LEU A 174 15.25 5.12 11.64
CA LEU A 174 16.37 6.00 11.89
C LEU A 174 17.39 5.88 10.73
N GLY A 175 17.95 7.00 10.29
CA GLY A 175 18.85 7.05 9.15
C GLY A 175 18.15 7.16 7.79
N PHE A 176 16.80 7.26 7.75
CA PHE A 176 16.04 7.65 6.57
C PHE A 176 15.54 9.09 6.75
N GLY A 177 16.08 10.02 5.99
CA GLY A 177 15.77 11.44 6.11
C GLY A 177 15.86 11.96 7.55
N LYS A 178 14.93 12.80 7.96
CA LYS A 178 14.84 13.30 9.34
C LYS A 178 13.78 12.51 10.09
N GLY A 179 14.21 11.63 11.00
CA GLY A 179 13.30 10.83 11.83
C GLY A 179 12.38 9.89 11.03
N GLY A 180 12.90 9.27 9.96
CA GLY A 180 12.12 8.35 9.11
C GLY A 180 11.34 9.05 8.00
N ILE A 181 11.52 10.35 7.78
CA ILE A 181 10.71 11.16 6.87
C ILE A 181 11.60 11.97 5.93
N ILE A 182 11.27 11.96 4.64
CA ILE A 182 11.82 12.86 3.62
C ILE A 182 10.67 13.70 3.07
N ASN A 183 10.87 15.03 3.01
CA ASN A 183 9.96 15.91 2.28
C ASN A 183 10.33 15.88 0.79
N MET A 184 9.42 15.39 -0.03
CA MET A 184 9.61 15.26 -1.48
C MET A 184 9.45 16.59 -2.22
N GLY A 185 8.92 17.64 -1.56
CA GLY A 185 8.59 18.91 -2.21
C GLY A 185 7.33 18.87 -3.08
N VAL A 186 6.97 17.71 -3.60
CA VAL A 186 5.80 17.46 -4.45
C VAL A 186 4.80 16.54 -3.77
N LYS A 187 3.51 16.66 -4.10
CA LYS A 187 2.49 15.71 -3.64
C LYS A 187 2.55 14.44 -4.49
N TRP A 188 2.50 13.30 -3.83
CA TRP A 188 2.39 12.01 -4.48
C TRP A 188 1.55 11.06 -3.62
N GLY A 189 0.54 10.45 -4.21
CA GLY A 189 -0.34 9.49 -3.53
C GLY A 189 -0.12 8.04 -3.94
N GLY A 190 0.78 7.79 -4.89
CA GLY A 190 1.08 6.44 -5.36
C GLY A 190 2.02 5.65 -4.46
N VAL A 191 2.28 4.41 -4.83
CA VAL A 191 3.21 3.53 -4.12
C VAL A 191 4.64 3.84 -4.58
N PRO A 192 5.60 4.11 -3.67
CA PRO A 192 7.00 4.26 -4.04
C PRO A 192 7.53 2.98 -4.68
N VAL A 193 8.28 3.10 -5.77
CA VAL A 193 8.95 1.95 -6.39
C VAL A 193 10.31 1.77 -5.74
N VAL A 194 10.58 0.56 -5.28
CA VAL A 194 11.85 0.16 -4.68
C VAL A 194 12.64 -0.70 -5.66
N PHE A 195 13.85 -0.32 -5.95
CA PHE A 195 14.79 -1.14 -6.71
C PHE A 195 16.20 -1.03 -6.10
N ARG A 196 16.67 -2.11 -5.48
CA ARG A 196 17.92 -2.13 -4.70
C ARG A 196 17.90 -1.02 -3.65
N ASP A 197 18.83 -0.07 -3.72
CA ASP A 197 18.98 1.07 -2.79
C ASP A 197 18.35 2.37 -3.34
N VAL A 198 17.55 2.27 -4.41
CA VAL A 198 16.90 3.41 -5.05
C VAL A 198 15.42 3.37 -4.78
N LEU A 199 14.86 4.50 -4.37
CA LEU A 199 13.44 4.77 -4.27
C LEU A 199 13.05 5.75 -5.38
N ALA A 200 12.06 5.36 -6.19
CA ALA A 200 11.45 6.24 -7.18
C ALA A 200 10.02 6.59 -6.77
N VAL A 201 9.69 7.85 -6.88
CA VAL A 201 8.34 8.38 -6.66
C VAL A 201 7.94 9.22 -7.86
N GLY A 202 6.66 9.20 -8.21
CA GLY A 202 6.12 10.12 -9.20
C GLY A 202 5.82 11.49 -8.60
N SER A 203 5.30 12.39 -9.40
CA SER A 203 4.70 13.62 -8.91
C SER A 203 3.41 13.92 -9.67
N ASN A 204 2.42 14.46 -8.98
CA ASN A 204 1.26 15.07 -9.60
C ASN A 204 1.59 16.55 -9.81
N VAL A 205 2.09 16.90 -10.98
CA VAL A 205 2.24 18.29 -11.40
C VAL A 205 0.93 18.69 -12.08
N ILE A 206 0.27 19.69 -11.51
CA ILE A 206 -0.89 20.30 -12.19
C ILE A 206 -0.31 21.20 -13.28
N GLU A 207 -0.40 20.80 -14.53
CA GLU A 207 0.09 21.56 -15.70
C GLU A 207 -0.78 22.80 -16.03
N THR A 208 -1.69 23.19 -15.15
CA THR A 208 -2.48 24.40 -15.32
C THR A 208 -1.76 25.59 -14.70
N PRO A 209 -1.73 26.79 -15.38
CA PRO A 209 -0.98 27.96 -14.92
C PRO A 209 -1.52 28.62 -13.64
N GLN A 210 -2.32 27.93 -12.84
CA GLN A 210 -3.05 28.50 -11.70
C GLN A 210 -2.43 28.22 -10.34
N ASP A 211 -1.32 27.48 -10.25
CA ASP A 211 -0.62 27.31 -8.99
C ASP A 211 0.83 27.81 -9.11
N PRO A 212 1.07 29.11 -8.79
CA PRO A 212 2.41 29.70 -8.84
C PRO A 212 3.38 29.11 -7.81
N GLU A 213 2.91 28.27 -6.90
CA GLU A 213 3.73 27.61 -5.88
C GLU A 213 4.04 26.12 -6.20
N ALA A 214 3.60 25.58 -7.34
CA ALA A 214 3.92 24.21 -7.70
C ALA A 214 5.44 24.08 -7.95
N PRO A 215 6.20 23.37 -7.12
CA PRO A 215 7.62 23.17 -7.37
C PRO A 215 7.77 22.28 -8.59
N GLY A 216 8.33 22.79 -9.66
CA GLY A 216 8.61 22.05 -10.87
C GLY A 216 8.33 22.77 -12.18
N ASP A 217 7.76 23.96 -12.18
CA ASP A 217 7.62 24.78 -13.39
C ASP A 217 8.91 25.58 -13.67
N THR A 218 10.03 24.89 -13.69
CA THR A 218 11.25 25.37 -14.34
C THR A 218 11.30 24.77 -15.73
N ARG A 219 10.87 25.53 -16.70
CA ARG A 219 11.19 25.30 -18.11
C ARG A 219 12.69 25.39 -18.37
#